data_45d3226e0ab7dc291ea31bef64da5785
#
_entry.id   45d3226e0ab7dc291ea31bef64da5785
#
_cell.length_a   1.000
_cell.length_b   1.000
_cell.length_c   1.000
_cell.angle_alpha   90.00
_cell.angle_beta   90.00
_cell.angle_gamma   90.00
#
_symmetry.space_group_name_H-M   'P 1'
#
loop_
_entity.id
_entity.type
_entity.pdbx_description
1 polymer ?
#
loop_
_entity_poly.entity_id
_entity_poly.type
_entity_poly.pdbx_seq_one_letter_code
_entity_poly.pdbx_strand_id
1 'polypeptide(L)'
;MRIIIDLVPNHTSDEHPWFIESRSSREDPKRDWYIWRDPAPDGGPPNNWLSYFGGPAWTLDEASGQYYLHQFVTQQPELNYRCPEVLPAMLEVMRFWLDKGVDGFRVDVIWLMLKDEQFRDNPPNPDWDGVDPKRSLLPVHTQNLPGVHELIKQMRNVIDEYDDRMMVGEIYLPNEDLMNYCGEK
;
A
#
# COMPACT_ATOMS: atom_id res chain seq x y z
N MET A 1 1.85 -7.26 30.83
CA MET A 1 1.91 -6.14 29.87
C MET A 1 1.68 -6.73 28.49
N ARG A 2 0.87 -6.10 27.65
CA ARG A 2 0.66 -6.51 26.26
C ARG A 2 1.42 -5.59 25.34
N ILE A 3 1.98 -6.15 24.26
CA ILE A 3 2.79 -5.40 23.27
C ILE A 3 2.16 -5.60 21.91
N ILE A 4 1.71 -4.51 21.30
CA ILE A 4 1.37 -4.45 19.88
C ILE A 4 2.43 -3.64 19.14
N ILE A 5 2.74 -4.03 17.92
CA ILE A 5 3.72 -3.34 17.07
C ILE A 5 3.06 -2.84 15.81
N ASP A 6 3.66 -1.84 15.18
CA ASP A 6 3.21 -1.39 13.86
C ASP A 6 3.57 -2.44 12.81
N LEU A 7 2.57 -2.82 12.01
CA LEU A 7 2.73 -3.54 10.76
C LEU A 7 2.46 -2.58 9.62
N VAL A 8 3.43 -2.40 8.73
CA VAL A 8 3.34 -1.50 7.58
C VAL A 8 3.22 -2.34 6.30
N PRO A 9 1.99 -2.77 5.91
CA PRO A 9 1.84 -3.66 4.77
C PRO A 9 1.81 -2.95 3.41
N ASN A 10 1.53 -1.64 3.37
CA ASN A 10 1.35 -0.92 2.11
C ASN A 10 2.67 -0.69 1.35
N HIS A 11 3.77 -0.49 2.05
CA HIS A 11 5.06 -0.12 1.47
C HIS A 11 6.22 -0.66 2.31
N THR A 12 7.43 -0.58 1.78
CA THR A 12 8.66 -0.84 2.54
C THR A 12 9.59 0.36 2.47
N SER A 13 10.71 0.32 3.19
CA SER A 13 11.83 1.19 2.90
C SER A 13 12.42 0.86 1.50
N ASP A 14 12.96 1.86 0.81
CA ASP A 14 13.76 1.68 -0.41
C ASP A 14 15.09 0.95 -0.15
N GLU A 15 15.50 0.84 1.11
CA GLU A 15 16.63 0.01 1.56
C GLU A 15 16.23 -1.43 1.87
N HIS A 16 14.95 -1.78 1.80
CA HIS A 16 14.48 -3.14 2.06
C HIS A 16 15.01 -4.11 0.98
N PRO A 17 15.49 -5.30 1.35
CA PRO A 17 16.02 -6.29 0.39
C PRO A 17 15.08 -6.58 -0.78
N TRP A 18 13.77 -6.66 -0.53
CA TRP A 18 12.80 -6.88 -1.59
C TRP A 18 12.80 -5.76 -2.64
N PHE A 19 12.92 -4.48 -2.22
CA PHE A 19 12.96 -3.38 -3.17
C PHE A 19 14.32 -3.30 -3.89
N ILE A 20 15.42 -3.56 -3.19
CA ILE A 20 16.75 -3.61 -3.79
C ILE A 20 16.80 -4.68 -4.91
N GLU A 21 16.26 -5.88 -4.66
CA GLU A 21 16.14 -6.95 -5.66
C GLU A 21 15.21 -6.49 -6.80
N SER A 22 13.99 -6.03 -6.50
CA SER A 22 13.02 -5.54 -7.47
C SER A 22 13.57 -4.45 -8.40
N ARG A 23 14.41 -3.56 -7.87
CA ARG A 23 15.04 -2.46 -8.60
C ARG A 23 16.24 -2.89 -9.44
N SER A 24 16.86 -4.03 -9.12
CA SER A 24 18.13 -4.47 -9.71
C SER A 24 18.02 -4.75 -11.22
N SER A 25 16.87 -5.24 -11.70
CA SER A 25 16.59 -5.53 -13.11
C SER A 25 15.08 -5.54 -13.35
N ARG A 26 14.68 -5.26 -14.60
CA ARG A 26 13.28 -5.45 -15.05
C ARG A 26 12.86 -6.93 -15.08
N GLU A 27 13.81 -7.83 -15.17
CA GLU A 27 13.62 -9.29 -15.22
C GLU A 27 13.81 -9.96 -13.85
N ASP A 28 14.09 -9.18 -12.79
CA ASP A 28 14.25 -9.75 -11.44
C ASP A 28 12.92 -10.41 -10.99
N PRO A 29 12.97 -11.60 -10.37
CA PRO A 29 11.76 -12.29 -9.88
C PRO A 29 10.88 -11.47 -8.94
N LYS A 30 11.47 -10.50 -8.23
CA LYS A 30 10.74 -9.59 -7.37
C LYS A 30 10.35 -8.27 -8.05
N ARG A 31 10.58 -8.12 -9.38
CA ARG A 31 10.22 -6.88 -10.06
C ARG A 31 8.77 -6.48 -9.76
N ASP A 32 7.84 -7.39 -9.93
CA ASP A 32 6.42 -7.16 -9.76
C ASP A 32 5.93 -7.15 -8.30
N TRP A 33 6.84 -7.35 -7.34
CA TRP A 33 6.52 -7.17 -5.91
C TRP A 33 6.22 -5.72 -5.55
N TYR A 34 6.70 -4.78 -6.38
CA TYR A 34 6.42 -3.36 -6.30
C TYR A 34 5.72 -2.87 -7.55
N ILE A 35 5.11 -1.70 -7.47
CA ILE A 35 4.34 -1.14 -8.58
C ILE A 35 5.27 -0.32 -9.46
N TRP A 36 5.62 -0.86 -10.62
CA TRP A 36 6.44 -0.22 -11.64
C TRP A 36 5.62 0.05 -12.91
N ARG A 37 5.87 1.19 -13.58
CA ARG A 37 5.24 1.55 -14.85
C ARG A 37 6.22 2.27 -15.77
N ASP A 38 6.04 2.05 -17.07
CA ASP A 38 6.74 2.85 -18.05
C ASP A 38 6.25 4.31 -18.02
N PRO A 39 7.10 5.28 -18.45
CA PRO A 39 6.69 6.67 -18.59
C PRO A 39 5.45 6.82 -19.48
N ALA A 40 4.67 7.88 -19.23
CA ALA A 40 3.67 8.33 -20.18
C ALA A 40 4.32 8.71 -21.55
N PRO A 41 3.54 8.83 -22.64
CA PRO A 41 4.08 9.13 -23.96
C PRO A 41 4.91 10.42 -24.07
N ASP A 42 4.69 11.36 -23.14
CA ASP A 42 5.46 12.61 -23.01
C ASP A 42 6.72 12.47 -22.14
N GLY A 43 6.99 11.26 -21.62
CA GLY A 43 8.09 10.97 -20.71
C GLY A 43 7.80 11.27 -19.23
N GLY A 44 6.63 11.81 -18.92
CA GLY A 44 6.19 12.11 -17.56
C GLY A 44 5.71 10.88 -16.75
N PRO A 45 5.21 11.14 -15.53
CA PRO A 45 4.63 10.08 -14.68
C PRO A 45 3.50 9.33 -15.40
N PRO A 46 3.29 8.05 -15.09
CA PRO A 46 2.30 7.20 -15.76
C PRO A 46 0.86 7.72 -15.72
N ASN A 47 0.52 8.44 -14.66
CA ASN A 47 -0.81 9.03 -14.42
C ASN A 47 -0.70 10.21 -13.43
N ASN A 48 -1.86 10.80 -13.08
CA ASN A 48 -1.94 12.00 -12.25
C ASN A 48 -1.94 11.73 -10.73
N TRP A 49 -1.64 10.54 -10.25
CA TRP A 49 -1.72 10.23 -8.82
C TRP A 49 -0.76 11.08 -8.00
N LEU A 50 -1.25 11.51 -6.83
CA LEU A 50 -0.52 12.43 -5.95
C LEU A 50 -0.08 11.74 -4.67
N SER A 51 1.08 12.15 -4.17
CA SER A 51 1.57 11.77 -2.84
C SER A 51 0.81 12.51 -1.74
N TYR A 52 0.61 11.85 -0.61
CA TYR A 52 0.08 12.45 0.61
C TYR A 52 0.95 13.59 1.17
N PHE A 53 2.23 13.64 0.77
CA PHE A 53 3.15 14.72 1.17
C PHE A 53 3.33 15.78 0.08
N GLY A 54 2.56 15.67 -1.01
CA GLY A 54 2.57 16.61 -2.14
C GLY A 54 3.45 16.17 -3.29
N GLY A 55 3.13 16.66 -4.49
CA GLY A 55 3.75 16.25 -5.73
C GLY A 55 3.26 14.92 -6.27
N PRO A 56 3.83 14.44 -7.39
CA PRO A 56 3.48 13.15 -7.98
C PRO A 56 3.74 11.98 -7.04
N ALA A 57 2.91 10.94 -7.11
CA ALA A 57 3.12 9.67 -6.39
C ALA A 57 4.11 8.74 -7.10
N TRP A 58 4.82 9.21 -8.11
CA TRP A 58 5.70 8.45 -8.95
C TRP A 58 7.10 9.04 -9.00
N THR A 59 8.12 8.20 -8.88
CA THR A 59 9.52 8.60 -9.04
C THR A 59 10.16 7.75 -10.14
N LEU A 60 10.86 8.43 -11.07
CA LEU A 60 11.62 7.77 -12.12
C LEU A 60 12.86 7.09 -11.52
N ASP A 61 13.01 5.82 -11.80
CA ASP A 61 14.26 5.11 -11.62
C ASP A 61 15.07 5.17 -12.92
N GLU A 62 16.07 6.01 -12.93
CA GLU A 62 16.92 6.28 -14.09
C GLU A 62 17.58 5.01 -14.66
N ALA A 63 17.90 4.04 -13.78
CA ALA A 63 18.59 2.83 -14.18
C ALA A 63 17.69 1.89 -15.00
N SER A 64 16.42 1.76 -14.61
CA SER A 64 15.45 0.93 -15.33
C SER A 64 14.63 1.71 -16.36
N GLY A 65 14.59 3.04 -16.26
CA GLY A 65 13.76 3.90 -17.07
C GLY A 65 12.26 3.75 -16.79
N GLN A 66 11.89 3.18 -15.63
CA GLN A 66 10.49 3.06 -15.18
C GLN A 66 10.25 3.91 -13.95
N TYR A 67 8.98 4.27 -13.74
CA TYR A 67 8.53 4.90 -12.52
C TYR A 67 8.08 3.84 -11.51
N TYR A 68 8.43 4.03 -10.22
CA TYR A 68 7.82 3.28 -9.12
C TYR A 68 6.85 4.16 -8.33
N LEU A 69 5.81 3.51 -7.79
CA LEU A 69 4.77 4.18 -7.00
C LEU A 69 5.22 4.38 -5.56
N HIS A 70 4.92 5.57 -5.00
CA HIS A 70 5.02 5.89 -3.58
C HIS A 70 3.96 6.93 -3.21
N GLN A 71 2.92 6.56 -2.50
CA GLN A 71 1.91 7.54 -2.07
C GLN A 71 2.36 8.39 -0.87
N PHE A 72 3.49 8.04 -0.25
CA PHE A 72 4.15 8.79 0.82
C PHE A 72 5.45 9.42 0.30
N VAL A 73 6.56 9.23 1.00
CA VAL A 73 7.85 9.74 0.51
C VAL A 73 8.48 8.78 -0.50
N THR A 74 9.42 9.30 -1.30
CA THR A 74 10.13 8.51 -2.33
C THR A 74 10.84 7.28 -1.78
N GLN A 75 11.23 7.32 -0.51
CA GLN A 75 11.86 6.21 0.20
C GLN A 75 10.88 5.13 0.69
N GLN A 76 9.60 5.24 0.34
CA GLN A 76 8.56 4.29 0.74
C GLN A 76 7.85 3.69 -0.49
N PRO A 77 8.57 2.88 -1.31
CA PRO A 77 7.99 2.23 -2.49
C PRO A 77 6.86 1.28 -2.10
N GLU A 78 5.77 1.31 -2.87
CA GLU A 78 4.56 0.56 -2.57
C GLU A 78 4.60 -0.87 -3.08
N LEU A 79 4.18 -1.78 -2.21
CA LEU A 79 4.01 -3.19 -2.53
C LEU A 79 2.84 -3.41 -3.48
N ASN A 80 3.00 -4.37 -4.37
CA ASN A 80 1.99 -4.74 -5.35
C ASN A 80 1.22 -6.00 -4.91
N TYR A 81 0.10 -5.82 -4.23
CA TYR A 81 -0.76 -6.94 -3.80
C TYR A 81 -1.49 -7.68 -4.93
N ARG A 82 -1.30 -7.26 -6.18
CA ARG A 82 -1.72 -8.06 -7.35
C ARG A 82 -0.69 -9.09 -7.76
N CYS A 83 0.55 -8.97 -7.29
CA CYS A 83 1.56 -10.01 -7.36
C CYS A 83 1.24 -11.10 -6.33
N PRO A 84 1.03 -12.35 -6.75
CA PRO A 84 0.52 -13.41 -5.87
C PRO A 84 1.46 -13.79 -4.73
N GLU A 85 2.75 -13.46 -4.83
CA GLU A 85 3.75 -13.77 -3.81
C GLU A 85 3.78 -12.73 -2.66
N VAL A 86 3.30 -11.51 -2.88
CA VAL A 86 3.42 -10.41 -1.90
C VAL A 86 2.60 -10.66 -0.65
N LEU A 87 1.32 -11.02 -0.80
CA LEU A 87 0.48 -11.28 0.36
C LEU A 87 1.00 -12.45 1.21
N PRO A 88 1.30 -13.63 0.66
CA PRO A 88 1.92 -14.71 1.44
C PRO A 88 3.17 -14.28 2.20
N ALA A 89 4.07 -13.52 1.56
CA ALA A 89 5.28 -13.02 2.22
C ALA A 89 4.94 -12.08 3.40
N MET A 90 3.95 -11.20 3.25
CA MET A 90 3.50 -10.33 4.34
C MET A 90 2.84 -11.12 5.48
N LEU A 91 2.07 -12.17 5.17
CA LEU A 91 1.50 -13.06 6.20
C LEU A 91 2.60 -13.80 6.99
N GLU A 92 3.70 -14.19 6.33
CA GLU A 92 4.86 -14.77 7.02
C GLU A 92 5.57 -13.74 7.93
N VAL A 93 5.63 -12.47 7.55
CA VAL A 93 6.11 -11.39 8.45
C VAL A 93 5.24 -11.32 9.71
N MET A 94 3.92 -11.43 9.58
CA MET A 94 3.02 -11.45 10.73
C MET A 94 3.29 -12.65 11.64
N ARG A 95 3.38 -13.88 11.07
CA ARG A 95 3.68 -15.10 11.84
C ARG A 95 5.01 -14.98 12.56
N PHE A 96 6.05 -14.49 11.89
CA PHE A 96 7.37 -14.29 12.49
C PHE A 96 7.31 -13.45 13.79
N TRP A 97 6.54 -12.38 13.80
CA TRP A 97 6.42 -11.54 15.00
C TRP A 97 5.50 -12.15 16.07
N LEU A 98 4.41 -12.81 15.66
CA LEU A 98 3.52 -13.53 16.58
C LEU A 98 4.25 -14.67 17.28
N ASP A 99 5.08 -15.43 16.57
CA ASP A 99 5.94 -16.48 17.13
C ASP A 99 6.98 -15.94 18.12
N LYS A 100 7.40 -14.69 17.95
CA LYS A 100 8.26 -13.98 18.93
C LYS A 100 7.49 -13.45 20.14
N GLY A 101 6.18 -13.60 20.16
CA GLY A 101 5.34 -13.30 21.32
C GLY A 101 4.74 -11.90 21.35
N VAL A 102 4.70 -11.16 20.23
CA VAL A 102 3.91 -9.91 20.19
C VAL A 102 2.42 -10.24 20.33
N ASP A 103 1.69 -9.35 21.00
CA ASP A 103 0.27 -9.57 21.29
C ASP A 103 -0.64 -9.09 20.15
N GLY A 104 -0.09 -8.50 19.10
CA GLY A 104 -0.84 -8.08 17.94
C GLY A 104 -0.21 -6.95 17.17
N PHE A 105 -1.01 -6.37 16.25
CA PHE A 105 -0.55 -5.33 15.34
C PHE A 105 -1.48 -4.12 15.31
N ARG A 106 -0.89 -2.95 15.20
CA ARG A 106 -1.53 -1.79 14.59
C ARG A 106 -1.13 -1.79 13.10
N VAL A 107 -2.11 -1.95 12.23
CA VAL A 107 -1.88 -2.06 10.78
C VAL A 107 -1.96 -0.67 10.15
N ASP A 108 -0.82 -0.22 9.66
CA ASP A 108 -0.66 1.07 9.02
C ASP A 108 -1.43 1.13 7.70
N VAL A 109 -2.15 2.23 7.47
CA VAL A 109 -2.87 2.60 6.22
C VAL A 109 -3.56 1.44 5.50
N ILE A 110 -4.27 0.62 6.25
CA ILE A 110 -4.85 -0.65 5.80
C ILE A 110 -5.76 -0.53 4.56
N TRP A 111 -6.35 0.64 4.31
CA TRP A 111 -7.25 0.90 3.17
C TRP A 111 -6.51 1.22 1.86
N LEU A 112 -5.18 1.36 1.90
CA LEU A 112 -4.36 1.75 0.75
C LEU A 112 -3.72 0.56 0.00
N MET A 113 -3.78 -0.66 0.51
CA MET A 113 -3.02 -1.81 -0.02
C MET A 113 -3.32 -2.17 -1.49
N LEU A 114 -4.48 -1.78 -2.03
CA LEU A 114 -4.81 -2.01 -3.43
C LEU A 114 -4.91 -0.72 -4.24
N LYS A 115 -4.48 -0.81 -5.50
CA LYS A 115 -4.58 0.25 -6.51
C LYS A 115 -5.39 -0.22 -7.70
N ASP A 116 -5.92 0.74 -8.46
CA ASP A 116 -6.62 0.45 -9.72
C ASP A 116 -5.70 -0.32 -10.68
N GLU A 117 -6.17 -1.44 -11.20
CA GLU A 117 -5.40 -2.30 -12.09
C GLU A 117 -5.09 -1.64 -13.44
N GLN A 118 -5.98 -0.75 -13.88
CA GLN A 118 -5.83 -0.02 -15.13
C GLN A 118 -5.00 1.26 -14.98
N PHE A 119 -4.63 1.65 -13.77
CA PHE A 119 -3.87 2.87 -13.47
C PHE A 119 -4.51 4.14 -14.04
N ARG A 120 -5.86 4.20 -14.01
CA ARG A 120 -6.61 5.36 -14.50
C ARG A 120 -6.32 6.59 -13.68
N ASP A 121 -6.38 7.75 -14.33
CA ASP A 121 -6.30 9.04 -13.66
C ASP A 121 -7.40 9.19 -12.60
N ASN A 122 -7.03 9.73 -11.44
CA ASN A 122 -8.00 10.17 -10.45
C ASN A 122 -8.78 11.38 -10.99
N PRO A 123 -10.11 11.42 -10.87
CA PRO A 123 -10.90 12.54 -11.35
C PRO A 123 -10.65 13.81 -10.52
N PRO A 124 -10.83 14.99 -11.11
CA PRO A 124 -10.77 16.25 -10.37
C PRO A 124 -11.77 16.27 -9.21
N ASN A 125 -11.36 16.85 -8.10
CA ASN A 125 -12.23 17.06 -6.95
C ASN A 125 -13.07 18.35 -7.16
N PRO A 126 -14.38 18.26 -7.34
CA PRO A 126 -15.24 19.44 -7.58
C PRO A 126 -15.31 20.37 -6.37
N ASP A 127 -15.04 19.84 -5.17
CA ASP A 127 -15.08 20.60 -3.92
C ASP A 127 -13.71 21.14 -3.50
N TRP A 128 -12.72 21.09 -4.40
CA TRP A 128 -11.38 21.61 -4.09
C TRP A 128 -11.39 23.14 -4.00
N ASP A 129 -10.92 23.64 -2.87
CA ASP A 129 -10.84 25.06 -2.53
C ASP A 129 -9.68 25.83 -3.20
N GLY A 130 -8.84 25.13 -3.98
CA GLY A 130 -7.66 25.70 -4.64
C GLY A 130 -6.44 25.87 -3.72
N VAL A 131 -6.51 25.45 -2.46
CA VAL A 131 -5.46 25.70 -1.46
C VAL A 131 -4.45 24.54 -1.36
N ASP A 132 -4.94 23.34 -1.07
CA ASP A 132 -4.06 22.16 -0.93
C ASP A 132 -4.09 21.32 -2.21
N PRO A 133 -2.99 21.31 -3.02
CA PRO A 133 -2.94 20.54 -4.25
C PRO A 133 -3.24 19.05 -4.08
N LYS A 134 -2.94 18.46 -2.90
CA LYS A 134 -3.22 17.04 -2.62
C LYS A 134 -4.73 16.73 -2.63
N ARG A 135 -5.57 17.71 -2.40
CA ARG A 135 -7.02 17.60 -2.42
C ARG A 135 -7.65 17.92 -3.77
N SER A 136 -6.83 18.23 -4.79
CA SER A 136 -7.30 18.59 -6.13
C SER A 136 -7.93 17.42 -6.89
N LEU A 137 -7.66 16.18 -6.47
CA LEU A 137 -8.18 14.96 -7.06
C LEU A 137 -8.98 14.14 -6.02
N LEU A 138 -9.97 13.41 -6.51
CA LEU A 138 -10.65 12.37 -5.72
C LEU A 138 -9.87 11.06 -5.83
N PRO A 139 -9.39 10.47 -4.74
CA PRO A 139 -8.47 9.32 -4.79
C PRO A 139 -9.19 7.97 -5.01
N VAL A 140 -10.15 7.93 -5.94
CA VAL A 140 -11.04 6.78 -6.19
C VAL A 140 -10.31 5.57 -6.79
N HIS A 141 -9.12 5.78 -7.34
CA HIS A 141 -8.30 4.73 -7.94
C HIS A 141 -7.09 4.32 -7.08
N THR A 142 -6.92 4.95 -5.92
CA THR A 142 -5.72 4.78 -5.10
C THR A 142 -5.99 4.35 -3.66
N GLN A 143 -7.27 4.29 -3.25
CA GLN A 143 -7.65 3.91 -1.89
C GLN A 143 -9.01 3.22 -1.85
N ASN A 144 -9.25 2.44 -0.79
CA ASN A 144 -10.56 1.81 -0.48
C ASN A 144 -11.15 1.00 -1.65
N LEU A 145 -10.29 0.32 -2.41
CA LEU A 145 -10.74 -0.48 -3.55
C LEU A 145 -11.41 -1.79 -3.08
N PRO A 146 -12.42 -2.30 -3.80
CA PRO A 146 -13.23 -3.46 -3.36
C PRO A 146 -12.41 -4.68 -3.04
N GLY A 147 -11.30 -4.99 -3.43
CA GLY A 147 -10.51 -6.18 -3.08
C GLY A 147 -9.76 -6.07 -1.75
N VAL A 148 -9.65 -4.87 -1.15
CA VAL A 148 -8.84 -4.66 0.05
C VAL A 148 -9.33 -5.47 1.24
N HIS A 149 -10.65 -5.64 1.38
CA HIS A 149 -11.24 -6.40 2.49
C HIS A 149 -10.85 -7.88 2.47
N GLU A 150 -10.61 -8.46 1.28
CA GLU A 150 -10.15 -9.83 1.18
C GLU A 150 -8.71 -10.01 1.68
N LEU A 151 -7.84 -9.04 1.41
CA LEU A 151 -6.50 -9.00 1.99
C LEU A 151 -6.56 -8.93 3.52
N ILE A 152 -7.41 -8.04 4.05
CA ILE A 152 -7.59 -7.86 5.49
C ILE A 152 -8.11 -9.14 6.16
N LYS A 153 -9.06 -9.85 5.53
CA LYS A 153 -9.54 -11.14 6.04
C LYS A 153 -8.43 -12.18 6.13
N GLN A 154 -7.54 -12.23 5.15
CA GLN A 154 -6.41 -13.16 5.18
C GLN A 154 -5.41 -12.77 6.29
N MET A 155 -5.16 -11.48 6.52
CA MET A 155 -4.39 -11.03 7.68
C MET A 155 -5.09 -11.40 9.00
N ARG A 156 -6.41 -11.22 9.07
CA ARG A 156 -7.19 -11.62 10.25
C ARG A 156 -7.10 -13.13 10.51
N ASN A 157 -7.14 -13.97 9.47
CA ASN A 157 -6.98 -15.41 9.61
C ASN A 157 -5.65 -15.78 10.28
N VAL A 158 -4.56 -15.08 9.97
CA VAL A 158 -3.26 -15.29 10.66
C VAL A 158 -3.34 -14.90 12.14
N ILE A 159 -4.01 -13.81 12.48
CA ILE A 159 -4.22 -13.44 13.88
C ILE A 159 -4.99 -14.54 14.64
N ASP A 160 -5.99 -15.14 14.00
CA ASP A 160 -6.84 -16.18 14.57
C ASP A 160 -6.13 -17.56 14.69
N GLU A 161 -4.94 -17.74 14.11
CA GLU A 161 -4.06 -18.89 14.34
C GLU A 161 -3.47 -18.89 15.77
N TYR A 162 -3.53 -17.76 16.48
CA TYR A 162 -2.89 -17.54 17.78
C TYR A 162 -3.91 -17.13 18.85
N ASP A 163 -3.82 -17.73 20.03
CA ASP A 163 -4.69 -17.39 21.13
C ASP A 163 -4.45 -15.95 21.63
N ASP A 164 -5.54 -15.22 21.85
CA ASP A 164 -5.53 -13.93 22.55
C ASP A 164 -4.64 -12.87 21.86
N ARG A 165 -4.76 -12.76 20.54
CA ARG A 165 -4.09 -11.75 19.72
C ARG A 165 -5.10 -10.77 19.13
N MET A 166 -4.62 -9.57 18.78
CA MET A 166 -5.46 -8.53 18.22
C MET A 166 -4.83 -7.84 17.02
N MET A 167 -5.68 -7.28 16.17
CA MET A 167 -5.30 -6.42 15.07
C MET A 167 -6.20 -5.19 15.05
N VAL A 168 -5.63 -4.01 14.92
CA VAL A 168 -6.34 -2.74 14.75
C VAL A 168 -5.80 -2.00 13.53
N GLY A 169 -6.67 -1.64 12.60
CA GLY A 169 -6.31 -0.89 11.38
C GLY A 169 -6.32 0.61 11.63
N GLU A 170 -5.32 1.32 11.09
CA GLU A 170 -5.40 2.76 10.91
C GLU A 170 -6.22 3.06 9.65
N ILE A 171 -7.25 3.92 9.75
CA ILE A 171 -8.13 4.24 8.63
C ILE A 171 -8.55 5.71 8.71
N TYR A 172 -8.42 6.42 7.58
CA TYR A 172 -8.91 7.80 7.39
C TYR A 172 -9.93 7.84 6.24
N LEU A 173 -11.11 7.30 6.50
CA LEU A 173 -12.23 7.27 5.55
C LEU A 173 -13.48 7.89 6.19
N PRO A 174 -14.48 8.31 5.39
CA PRO A 174 -15.81 8.66 5.90
C PRO A 174 -16.41 7.53 6.75
N ASN A 175 -17.26 7.90 7.72
CA ASN A 175 -17.82 6.92 8.67
C ASN A 175 -18.59 5.78 7.99
N GLU A 176 -19.25 6.05 6.87
CA GLU A 176 -19.99 5.06 6.07
C GLU A 176 -19.05 3.98 5.51
N ASP A 177 -17.86 4.36 5.05
CA ASP A 177 -16.84 3.42 4.57
C ASP A 177 -16.13 2.72 5.73
N LEU A 178 -15.86 3.45 6.83
CA LEU A 178 -15.19 2.91 8.00
C LEU A 178 -15.91 1.69 8.57
N MET A 179 -17.24 1.69 8.58
CA MET A 179 -18.05 0.58 9.09
C MET A 179 -17.80 -0.73 8.35
N ASN A 180 -17.39 -0.68 7.08
CA ASN A 180 -17.07 -1.88 6.28
C ASN A 180 -15.78 -2.58 6.73
N TYR A 181 -14.93 -1.89 7.51
CA TYR A 181 -13.70 -2.46 8.08
C TYR A 181 -13.88 -3.05 9.48
N CYS A 182 -15.02 -2.77 10.11
CA CYS A 182 -15.39 -3.40 11.37
C CYS A 182 -15.98 -4.77 11.05
N GLY A 183 -15.23 -5.86 11.32
CA GLY A 183 -15.73 -7.22 11.10
C GLY A 183 -16.99 -7.50 11.91
N GLU A 184 -17.81 -8.44 11.45
CA GLU A 184 -18.85 -9.05 12.28
C GLU A 184 -18.18 -9.85 13.41
N LYS A 185 -18.75 -9.75 14.62
CA LYS A 185 -18.26 -10.48 15.81
C LYS A 185 -18.62 -11.96 15.71
#